data_b7c2dc83acaa2742dd898d96c58eb5a5
#
_entry.id   b7c2dc83acaa2742dd898d96c58eb5a5
#
_cell.length_a   1.000
_cell.length_b   1.000
_cell.length_c   1.000
_cell.angle_alpha   90.00
_cell.angle_beta   90.00
_cell.angle_gamma   90.00
#
_symmetry.space_group_name_H-M   'P 1'
#
loop_
_entity.id
_entity.type
_entity.pdbx_description
1 polymer ?
#
loop_
_entity_poly.entity_id
_entity_poly.type
_entity_poly.pdbx_seq_one_letter_code
_entity_poly.pdbx_strand_id
1 'polypeptide(L)'
;MKTWILAGTLGVCALLANAQSLPDSQTVTIPGGRLHTIELPAHRHFMNAQEFSPFRGGYELSNGQVLHLRNAGSIGAIMYARIDEQDEHRILASSSNSLVALDRQLAMRIDLRDDGSVGGEVLMRVPAEKLASGAIVPAHVQSMSLASR
;
A
#
# COMPACT_ATOMS: atom_id res chain seq x y z
N MET A 1 -71.86 35.48 -27.48
CA MET A 1 -72.24 35.40 -26.07
C MET A 1 -71.36 34.33 -25.45
N LYS A 2 -70.67 34.67 -24.39
CA LYS A 2 -69.73 33.85 -23.55
C LYS A 2 -68.51 33.21 -24.18
N THR A 3 -67.47 33.98 -24.26
CA THR A 3 -66.09 33.63 -24.47
C THR A 3 -65.51 32.97 -23.19
N TRP A 4 -64.90 31.78 -23.38
CA TRP A 4 -64.06 31.17 -22.35
C TRP A 4 -62.63 31.16 -22.86
N ILE A 5 -61.76 31.92 -22.17
CA ILE A 5 -60.32 31.96 -22.37
C ILE A 5 -59.71 30.87 -21.48
N LEU A 6 -59.08 29.89 -22.09
CA LEU A 6 -58.28 28.86 -21.39
C LEU A 6 -56.81 29.28 -21.47
N ALA A 7 -56.29 29.76 -20.37
CA ALA A 7 -54.87 30.04 -20.22
C ALA A 7 -54.10 28.74 -19.97
N GLY A 8 -53.28 28.35 -20.95
CA GLY A 8 -52.35 27.24 -20.82
C GLY A 8 -51.08 27.67 -20.13
N THR A 9 -50.85 27.15 -18.95
CA THR A 9 -49.58 27.29 -18.20
C THR A 9 -48.55 26.30 -18.74
N LEU A 10 -47.51 26.82 -19.40
CA LEU A 10 -46.32 26.05 -19.76
C LEU A 10 -45.51 25.76 -18.50
N GLY A 11 -45.50 24.52 -18.05
CA GLY A 11 -44.62 24.06 -17.01
C GLY A 11 -43.22 23.78 -17.58
N VAL A 12 -42.25 24.61 -17.26
CA VAL A 12 -40.84 24.38 -17.53
C VAL A 12 -40.32 23.36 -16.52
N CYS A 13 -40.15 22.09 -16.91
CA CYS A 13 -39.42 21.10 -16.13
C CYS A 13 -37.93 21.42 -16.22
N ALA A 14 -37.40 22.10 -15.22
CA ALA A 14 -35.94 22.18 -15.00
C ALA A 14 -35.41 20.79 -14.57
N LEU A 15 -34.78 20.10 -15.47
CA LEU A 15 -33.97 18.92 -15.16
C LEU A 15 -32.75 19.38 -14.38
N LEU A 16 -32.79 19.30 -13.07
CA LEU A 16 -31.62 19.39 -12.20
C LEU A 16 -30.79 18.14 -12.45
N ALA A 17 -29.76 18.25 -13.28
CA ALA A 17 -28.70 17.27 -13.38
C ALA A 17 -27.97 17.25 -12.02
N ASN A 18 -28.30 16.29 -11.17
CA ASN A 18 -27.48 15.93 -10.02
C ASN A 18 -26.18 15.35 -10.57
N ALA A 19 -25.16 16.18 -10.69
CA ALA A 19 -23.80 15.71 -10.78
C ALA A 19 -23.50 15.00 -9.45
N GLN A 20 -23.63 13.68 -9.43
CA GLN A 20 -23.11 12.85 -8.36
C GLN A 20 -21.59 12.97 -8.42
N SER A 21 -21.04 13.84 -7.59
CA SER A 21 -19.63 13.81 -7.25
C SER A 21 -19.32 12.40 -6.78
N LEU A 22 -18.43 11.71 -7.50
CA LEU A 22 -17.83 10.46 -7.08
C LEU A 22 -17.37 10.65 -5.63
N PRO A 23 -17.66 9.70 -4.71
CA PRO A 23 -17.20 9.83 -3.34
C PRO A 23 -15.69 9.86 -3.37
N ASP A 24 -15.15 11.00 -3.03
CA ASP A 24 -13.76 11.21 -2.70
C ASP A 24 -13.34 10.12 -1.72
N SER A 25 -12.18 9.55 -1.93
CA SER A 25 -11.60 8.43 -1.19
C SER A 25 -12.00 8.46 0.28
N GLN A 26 -12.93 7.60 0.69
CA GLN A 26 -13.28 7.48 2.08
C GLN A 26 -12.08 6.95 2.83
N THR A 27 -11.37 7.85 3.51
CA THR A 27 -10.37 7.50 4.50
C THR A 27 -11.10 6.80 5.64
N VAL A 28 -11.04 5.49 5.67
CA VAL A 28 -11.53 4.72 6.83
C VAL A 28 -10.57 4.95 7.97
N THR A 29 -10.91 5.87 8.85
CA THR A 29 -10.18 6.08 10.10
C THR A 29 -10.52 4.93 11.03
N ILE A 30 -9.62 3.96 11.15
CA ILE A 30 -9.68 2.95 12.20
C ILE A 30 -9.23 3.65 13.49
N PRO A 31 -10.06 3.72 14.56
CA PRO A 31 -9.68 4.34 15.81
C PRO A 31 -8.43 3.65 16.37
N GLY A 32 -7.32 4.39 16.49
CA GLY A 32 -6.03 3.91 17.00
C GLY A 32 -5.03 3.41 15.96
N GLY A 33 -5.39 3.33 14.67
CA GLY A 33 -4.48 2.93 13.61
C GLY A 33 -3.75 4.14 13.01
N ARG A 34 -2.42 4.11 12.94
CA ARG A 34 -1.65 5.00 12.08
C ARG A 34 -2.07 4.71 10.64
N LEU A 35 -2.40 5.76 9.87
CA LEU A 35 -2.56 5.64 8.42
C LEU A 35 -1.20 5.23 7.84
N HIS A 36 -1.04 3.96 7.52
CA HIS A 36 0.16 3.47 6.88
C HIS A 36 0.08 3.79 5.40
N THR A 37 0.91 4.70 4.96
CA THR A 37 1.08 5.04 3.54
C THR A 37 2.46 4.58 3.11
N ILE A 38 2.54 3.91 1.96
CA ILE A 38 3.81 3.54 1.37
C ILE A 38 4.22 4.64 0.39
N GLU A 39 5.22 5.42 0.77
CA GLU A 39 5.75 6.52 -0.03
C GLU A 39 7.22 6.29 -0.37
N LEU A 40 7.62 6.77 -1.54
CA LEU A 40 9.04 6.80 -1.88
C LEU A 40 9.73 7.93 -1.11
N PRO A 41 10.93 7.68 -0.57
CA PRO A 41 11.65 8.71 0.16
C PRO A 41 12.06 9.84 -0.80
N ALA A 42 11.99 11.09 -0.32
CA ALA A 42 12.47 12.26 -1.05
C ALA A 42 13.98 12.17 -1.35
N HIS A 43 14.73 11.57 -0.44
CA HIS A 43 16.15 11.29 -0.59
C HIS A 43 16.39 9.79 -0.42
N ARG A 44 17.06 9.20 -1.41
CA ARG A 44 17.46 7.79 -1.35
C ARG A 44 18.68 7.65 -0.45
N HIS A 45 18.64 6.69 0.45
CA HIS A 45 19.82 6.25 1.14
C HIS A 45 20.60 5.30 0.22
N PHE A 46 21.88 5.62 -0.02
CA PHE A 46 22.73 4.70 -0.78
C PHE A 46 23.13 3.53 0.11
N MET A 47 22.83 2.32 -0.30
CA MET A 47 23.18 1.08 0.38
C MET A 47 23.91 0.18 -0.62
N ASN A 48 25.16 -0.14 -0.34
CA ASN A 48 25.95 -1.04 -1.18
C ASN A 48 25.66 -2.51 -0.84
N ALA A 49 26.27 -3.43 -1.62
CA ALA A 49 26.02 -4.87 -1.44
C ALA A 49 26.47 -5.42 -0.08
N GLN A 50 27.52 -4.85 0.53
CA GLN A 50 28.01 -5.25 1.85
C GLN A 50 27.07 -4.77 2.96
N GLU A 51 26.59 -3.53 2.86
CA GLU A 51 25.62 -2.95 3.81
C GLU A 51 24.27 -3.67 3.75
N PHE A 52 23.87 -4.13 2.55
CA PHE A 52 22.65 -4.93 2.39
C PHE A 52 22.82 -6.39 2.81
N SER A 53 24.04 -6.90 2.83
CA SER A 53 24.32 -8.34 3.10
C SER A 53 23.66 -8.87 4.38
N PRO A 54 23.65 -8.15 5.52
CA PRO A 54 23.00 -8.62 6.75
C PRO A 54 21.48 -8.77 6.64
N PHE A 55 20.86 -8.06 5.69
CA PHE A 55 19.40 -8.09 5.49
C PHE A 55 18.96 -9.22 4.56
N ARG A 56 19.86 -9.90 3.87
CA ARG A 56 19.51 -10.99 2.95
C ARG A 56 18.98 -12.21 3.70
N GLY A 57 17.92 -12.79 3.16
CA GLY A 57 17.35 -14.02 3.71
C GLY A 57 15.83 -14.01 3.71
N GLY A 58 15.28 -14.98 4.44
CA GLY A 58 13.84 -15.12 4.67
C GLY A 58 13.48 -14.69 6.08
N TYR A 59 12.39 -13.96 6.21
CA TYR A 59 11.85 -13.46 7.47
C TYR A 59 10.39 -13.88 7.60
N GLU A 60 10.07 -14.60 8.65
CA GLU A 60 8.70 -14.96 8.94
C GLU A 60 7.90 -13.73 9.42
N LEU A 61 6.70 -13.55 8.87
CA LEU A 61 5.80 -12.46 9.20
C LEU A 61 4.72 -12.94 10.17
N SER A 62 4.13 -12.02 10.93
CA SER A 62 3.10 -12.33 11.92
C SER A 62 1.83 -12.98 11.36
N ASN A 63 1.63 -12.93 10.05
CA ASN A 63 0.53 -13.58 9.35
C ASN A 63 0.91 -14.98 8.79
N GLY A 64 2.13 -15.48 9.07
CA GLY A 64 2.63 -16.77 8.60
C GLY A 64 3.25 -16.75 7.21
N GLN A 65 3.27 -15.61 6.52
CA GLN A 65 3.97 -15.45 5.26
C GLN A 65 5.47 -15.25 5.48
N VAL A 66 6.27 -15.40 4.41
CA VAL A 66 7.72 -15.20 4.45
C VAL A 66 8.14 -14.08 3.50
N LEU A 67 8.80 -13.07 4.05
CA LEU A 67 9.47 -12.04 3.29
C LEU A 67 10.85 -12.55 2.86
N HIS A 68 11.14 -12.57 1.57
CA HIS A 68 12.43 -12.90 1.00
C HIS A 68 13.15 -11.65 0.52
N LEU A 69 14.40 -11.45 0.98
CA LEU A 69 15.25 -10.36 0.55
C LEU A 69 16.49 -10.92 -0.15
N ARG A 70 16.78 -10.38 -1.34
CA ARG A 70 17.98 -10.73 -2.10
C ARG A 70 18.54 -9.52 -2.84
N ASN A 71 19.78 -9.63 -3.26
CA ASN A 71 20.38 -8.69 -4.20
C ASN A 71 20.80 -9.38 -5.49
N ALA A 72 20.87 -8.63 -6.57
CA ALA A 72 21.44 -9.02 -7.84
C ALA A 72 22.58 -8.07 -8.22
N GLY A 73 23.57 -8.61 -8.95
CA GLY A 73 24.74 -7.86 -9.40
C GLY A 73 25.85 -7.80 -8.36
N SER A 74 27.09 -7.68 -8.86
CA SER A 74 28.32 -7.66 -8.05
C SER A 74 28.77 -6.26 -7.65
N ILE A 75 28.34 -5.21 -8.34
CA ILE A 75 28.89 -3.84 -8.19
C ILE A 75 27.88 -2.83 -7.63
N GLY A 76 26.63 -3.16 -7.62
CA GLY A 76 25.61 -2.29 -7.06
C GLY A 76 24.49 -3.14 -6.51
N ALA A 77 24.03 -2.82 -5.31
CA ALA A 77 22.92 -3.57 -4.75
C ALA A 77 21.64 -3.22 -5.49
N ILE A 78 21.37 -3.93 -6.58
CA ILE A 78 19.99 -4.01 -7.04
C ILE A 78 19.31 -4.96 -6.05
N MET A 79 18.51 -4.41 -5.19
CA MET A 79 17.85 -5.13 -4.11
C MET A 79 16.42 -5.49 -4.52
N TYR A 80 15.98 -6.64 -4.07
CA TYR A 80 14.65 -7.16 -4.34
C TYR A 80 14.00 -7.72 -3.08
N ALA A 81 12.69 -7.56 -2.99
CA ALA A 81 11.85 -8.13 -1.96
C ALA A 81 10.69 -8.90 -2.58
N ARG A 82 10.31 -10.02 -1.97
CA ARG A 82 9.17 -10.85 -2.38
C ARG A 82 8.51 -11.42 -1.12
N ILE A 83 7.20 -11.50 -1.13
CA ILE A 83 6.44 -12.22 -0.08
C ILE A 83 5.96 -13.54 -0.67
N ASP A 84 6.37 -14.65 -0.07
CA ASP A 84 6.10 -16.02 -0.53
C ASP A 84 6.40 -16.18 -2.03
N GLU A 85 5.41 -16.66 -2.80
CA GLU A 85 5.47 -16.84 -4.25
C GLU A 85 4.90 -15.66 -5.05
N GLN A 86 4.66 -14.50 -4.39
CA GLN A 86 4.15 -13.31 -5.08
C GLN A 86 5.22 -12.69 -5.99
N ASP A 87 4.83 -11.65 -6.71
CA ASP A 87 5.73 -10.91 -7.58
C ASP A 87 6.92 -10.32 -6.80
N GLU A 88 8.06 -10.27 -7.46
CA GLU A 88 9.27 -9.70 -6.90
C GLU A 88 9.32 -8.19 -7.17
N HIS A 89 9.51 -7.41 -6.12
CA HIS A 89 9.57 -5.96 -6.15
C HIS A 89 11.02 -5.48 -6.03
N ARG A 90 11.42 -4.58 -6.95
CA ARG A 90 12.69 -3.88 -6.80
C ARG A 90 12.57 -2.86 -5.67
N ILE A 91 13.50 -2.92 -4.70
CA ILE A 91 13.49 -2.07 -3.53
C ILE A 91 14.70 -1.12 -3.51
N LEU A 92 14.57 -0.04 -2.76
CA LEU A 92 15.65 0.89 -2.45
C LEU A 92 15.65 1.18 -0.95
N ALA A 93 16.80 1.60 -0.44
CA ALA A 93 16.92 2.02 0.95
C ALA A 93 16.40 3.45 1.13
N SER A 94 15.59 3.64 2.14
CA SER A 94 15.16 4.96 2.63
C SER A 94 15.96 5.41 3.84
N SER A 95 16.53 4.46 4.58
CA SER A 95 17.49 4.65 5.67
C SER A 95 18.39 3.44 5.80
N SER A 96 19.24 3.38 6.84
CA SER A 96 20.13 2.26 7.11
C SER A 96 19.43 0.92 7.38
N ASN A 97 18.16 0.94 7.78
CA ASN A 97 17.37 -0.25 8.12
C ASN A 97 15.95 -0.26 7.52
N SER A 98 15.65 0.72 6.67
CA SER A 98 14.33 0.83 6.06
C SER A 98 14.42 0.79 4.55
N LEU A 99 13.57 -0.02 3.94
CA LEU A 99 13.54 -0.30 2.51
C LEU A 99 12.13 -0.08 1.98
N VAL A 100 12.03 0.36 0.73
CA VAL A 100 10.74 0.60 0.07
C VAL A 100 10.78 0.14 -1.37
N ALA A 101 9.71 -0.49 -1.83
CA ALA A 101 9.56 -0.92 -3.20
C ALA A 101 9.29 0.27 -4.13
N LEU A 102 9.93 0.27 -5.30
CA LEU A 102 9.78 1.35 -6.29
C LEU A 102 8.35 1.51 -6.80
N ASP A 103 7.59 0.43 -6.83
CA ASP A 103 6.19 0.39 -7.21
C ASP A 103 5.22 0.70 -6.05
N ARG A 104 5.76 1.00 -4.85
CA ARG A 104 5.00 1.30 -3.63
C ARG A 104 4.08 0.16 -3.16
N GLN A 105 4.40 -1.09 -3.50
CA GLN A 105 3.63 -2.24 -3.04
C GLN A 105 4.11 -2.72 -1.66
N LEU A 106 5.39 -2.53 -1.36
CA LEU A 106 6.02 -2.95 -0.11
C LEU A 106 6.84 -1.81 0.50
N ALA A 107 6.81 -1.71 1.81
CA ALA A 107 7.80 -0.97 2.59
C ALA A 107 8.13 -1.79 3.85
N MET A 108 9.36 -1.69 4.32
CA MET A 108 9.78 -2.46 5.48
C MET A 108 10.84 -1.75 6.29
N ARG A 109 10.81 -2.00 7.59
CA ARG A 109 11.89 -1.68 8.51
C ARG A 109 12.34 -2.96 9.18
N ILE A 110 13.63 -3.22 9.17
CA ILE A 110 14.24 -4.44 9.73
C ILE A 110 15.27 -4.01 10.75
N ASP A 111 15.03 -4.34 11.98
CA ASP A 111 15.89 -4.04 13.11
C ASP A 111 16.70 -5.30 13.44
N LEU A 112 17.95 -5.34 12.99
CA LEU A 112 18.90 -6.40 13.34
C LEU A 112 19.52 -6.04 14.70
N ARG A 113 19.44 -6.95 15.67
CA ARG A 113 19.97 -6.76 17.00
C ARG A 113 21.26 -7.54 17.22
N ASP A 114 22.07 -7.09 18.14
CA ASP A 114 23.37 -7.70 18.47
C ASP A 114 23.25 -9.13 19.01
N ASP A 115 22.12 -9.48 19.59
CA ASP A 115 21.79 -10.84 20.07
C ASP A 115 21.39 -11.81 18.95
N GLY A 116 21.39 -11.34 17.69
CA GLY A 116 20.96 -12.11 16.53
C GLY A 116 19.45 -12.13 16.33
N SER A 117 18.68 -11.54 17.20
CA SER A 117 17.22 -11.40 16.99
C SER A 117 16.91 -10.35 15.93
N VAL A 118 15.81 -10.56 15.25
CA VAL A 118 15.31 -9.65 14.23
C VAL A 118 13.95 -9.13 14.64
N GLY A 119 13.76 -7.83 14.52
CA GLY A 119 12.46 -7.18 14.70
C GLY A 119 12.15 -6.29 13.51
N GLY A 120 10.97 -5.69 13.54
CA GLY A 120 10.59 -4.73 12.51
C GLY A 120 9.16 -4.88 12.05
N GLU A 121 8.86 -4.19 10.97
CA GLU A 121 7.52 -4.08 10.41
C GLU A 121 7.58 -4.11 8.89
N VAL A 122 6.63 -4.78 8.29
CA VAL A 122 6.41 -4.82 6.84
C VAL A 122 5.03 -4.26 6.53
N LEU A 123 4.98 -3.31 5.63
CA LEU A 123 3.75 -2.74 5.07
C LEU A 123 3.56 -3.31 3.67
N MET A 124 2.41 -3.88 3.40
CA MET A 124 2.05 -4.42 2.09
C MET A 124 0.75 -3.79 1.62
N ARG A 125 0.73 -3.35 0.37
CA ARG A 125 -0.48 -2.86 -0.26
C ARG A 125 -1.32 -4.05 -0.74
N VAL A 126 -2.53 -4.16 -0.20
CA VAL A 126 -3.52 -5.14 -0.64
C VAL A 126 -4.44 -4.46 -1.64
N PRO A 127 -4.58 -4.98 -2.87
CA PRO A 127 -5.49 -4.42 -3.86
C PRO A 127 -6.95 -4.56 -3.44
N ALA A 128 -7.82 -3.78 -4.06
CA ALA A 128 -9.25 -3.94 -3.85
C ALA A 128 -9.72 -5.30 -4.38
N GLU A 129 -10.56 -5.97 -3.61
CA GLU A 129 -11.10 -7.29 -3.95
C GLU A 129 -12.62 -7.26 -3.97
N LYS A 130 -13.21 -7.92 -4.98
CA LYS A 130 -14.65 -8.15 -5.04
C LYS A 130 -14.96 -9.53 -4.48
N LEU A 131 -15.65 -9.56 -3.36
CA LEU A 131 -16.09 -10.80 -2.72
C LEU A 131 -17.17 -11.51 -3.53
N ALA A 132 -17.34 -12.81 -3.30
CA ALA A 132 -18.41 -13.61 -3.91
C ALA A 132 -19.83 -13.09 -3.60
N SER A 133 -19.99 -12.38 -2.48
CA SER A 133 -21.22 -11.69 -2.08
C SER A 133 -21.52 -10.44 -2.91
N GLY A 134 -20.59 -10.00 -3.78
CA GLY A 134 -20.67 -8.76 -4.54
C GLY A 134 -20.15 -7.51 -3.79
N ALA A 135 -19.83 -7.63 -2.51
CA ALA A 135 -19.22 -6.56 -1.74
C ALA A 135 -17.79 -6.29 -2.21
N ILE A 136 -17.37 -5.02 -2.18
CA ILE A 136 -16.01 -4.62 -2.54
C ILE A 136 -15.25 -4.29 -1.27
N VAL A 137 -14.14 -5.00 -1.05
CA VAL A 137 -13.13 -4.63 -0.05
C VAL A 137 -12.21 -3.62 -0.72
N PRO A 138 -12.11 -2.38 -0.21
CA PRO A 138 -11.25 -1.36 -0.82
C PRO A 138 -9.77 -1.73 -0.67
N ALA A 139 -8.93 -1.20 -1.56
CA ALA A 139 -7.48 -1.31 -1.41
C ALA A 139 -7.04 -0.68 -0.08
N HIS A 140 -6.14 -1.35 0.63
CA HIS A 140 -5.64 -0.91 1.92
C HIS A 140 -4.17 -1.29 2.10
N VAL A 141 -3.54 -0.77 3.15
CA VAL A 141 -2.19 -1.18 3.54
C VAL A 141 -2.30 -2.06 4.77
N GLN A 142 -1.78 -3.26 4.66
CA GLN A 142 -1.66 -4.22 5.75
C GLN A 142 -0.29 -4.07 6.40
N SER A 143 -0.27 -3.99 7.72
CA SER A 143 0.96 -4.03 8.52
C SER A 143 1.15 -5.42 9.11
N MET A 144 2.38 -5.91 9.05
CA MET A 144 2.81 -7.20 9.60
C MET A 144 4.12 -7.00 10.35
N SER A 145 4.24 -7.57 11.53
CA SER A 145 5.52 -7.58 12.25
C SER A 145 6.39 -8.74 11.79
N LEU A 146 7.71 -8.53 11.84
CA LEU A 146 8.67 -9.61 11.69
C LEU A 146 8.62 -10.47 12.95
N ALA A 147 8.43 -11.78 12.76
CA ALA A 147 8.53 -12.72 13.87
C ALA A 147 10.00 -12.83 14.31
N SER A 148 10.24 -12.73 15.61
CA SER A 148 11.56 -13.00 16.18
C SER A 148 11.89 -14.47 15.92
N ARG A 149 13.05 -14.71 15.31
CA ARG A 149 13.64 -16.06 15.26
C ARG A 149 14.12 -16.49 16.61
#